data_672e7389a5512db761f37b325a08dc05
#
_entry.id   672e7389a5512db761f37b325a08dc05
#
_cell.length_a   1.000
_cell.length_b   1.000
_cell.length_c   1.000
_cell.angle_alpha   90.00
_cell.angle_beta   90.00
_cell.angle_gamma   90.00
#
_symmetry.space_group_name_H-M   'P 1'
#
loop_
_entity.id
_entity.type
_entity.pdbx_description
1 polymer ?
#
loop_
_entity_poly.entity_id
_entity_poly.type
_entity_poly.pdbx_seq_one_letter_code
_entity_poly.pdbx_strand_id
1 'polypeptide(L)'
;KIFAVFSLGLGSLIFPGSWLGLAVIIGLFVTACLAGILKEFAKIMFGFGVPVTVMLLFIQGCYHPGNVTVIADLGFAKVGLEGVLYALKIISTLLVFLGAFYIMNKTTYPGKLVAALTKSGLPPKAGYLVLASLNVVPQMQRRMAVIQEAQEARGVETGGTIFARVKAY
;
A
#
# COMPACT_ATOMS: atom_id res chain seq x y z
N LYS A 1 0.09 12.06 12.40
CA LYS A 1 0.18 11.42 11.08
C LYS A 1 -0.76 10.21 10.96
N ILE A 2 -0.73 9.25 11.93
CA ILE A 2 -1.65 8.10 11.93
C ILE A 2 -3.11 8.56 11.89
N PHE A 3 -3.50 9.47 12.80
CA PHE A 3 -4.83 10.06 12.81
C PHE A 3 -5.19 10.72 11.48
N ALA A 4 -4.25 11.41 10.83
CA ALA A 4 -4.49 12.04 9.54
C ALA A 4 -4.78 11.00 8.44
N VAL A 5 -4.02 9.89 8.39
CA VAL A 5 -4.25 8.80 7.44
C VAL A 5 -5.61 8.14 7.65
N PHE A 6 -5.93 7.83 8.92
CA PHE A 6 -7.25 7.25 9.25
C PHE A 6 -8.39 8.23 8.98
N SER A 7 -8.22 9.51 9.33
CA SER A 7 -9.24 10.54 9.06
C SER A 7 -9.48 10.74 7.57
N LEU A 8 -8.42 10.75 6.74
CA LEU A 8 -8.56 10.83 5.29
C LEU A 8 -9.22 9.58 4.70
N GLY A 9 -8.84 8.39 5.17
CA GLY A 9 -9.43 7.12 4.72
C GLY A 9 -10.92 7.02 5.11
N LEU A 10 -11.25 7.26 6.38
CA LEU A 10 -12.62 7.26 6.87
C LEU A 10 -13.45 8.40 6.27
N GLY A 11 -12.88 9.59 6.12
CA GLY A 11 -13.53 10.72 5.47
C GLY A 11 -13.93 10.41 4.03
N SER A 12 -13.04 9.77 3.27
CA SER A 12 -13.34 9.33 1.91
C SER A 12 -14.42 8.23 1.84
N LEU A 13 -14.57 7.44 2.90
CA LEU A 13 -15.58 6.39 2.99
C LEU A 13 -16.96 6.96 3.38
N ILE A 14 -17.00 7.91 4.32
CA ILE A 14 -18.24 8.51 4.84
C ILE A 14 -18.85 9.49 3.85
N PHE A 15 -18.01 10.28 3.17
CA PHE A 15 -18.45 11.24 2.15
C PHE A 15 -18.20 10.69 0.74
N PRO A 16 -19.18 9.97 0.19
CA PRO A 16 -19.01 9.25 -1.07
C PRO A 16 -19.11 10.15 -2.32
N GLY A 17 -18.65 11.38 -2.24
CA GLY A 17 -18.58 12.29 -3.37
C GLY A 17 -17.34 12.00 -4.24
N SER A 18 -17.53 11.67 -5.52
CA SER A 18 -16.42 11.45 -6.47
C SER A 18 -15.45 12.64 -6.52
N TRP A 19 -15.93 13.85 -6.32
CA TRP A 19 -15.15 15.08 -6.30
C TRP A 19 -14.23 15.19 -5.08
N LEU A 20 -14.69 14.74 -3.90
CA LEU A 20 -13.87 14.74 -2.68
C LEU A 20 -12.73 13.75 -2.79
N GLY A 21 -12.98 12.56 -3.33
CA GLY A 21 -11.94 11.56 -3.58
C GLY A 21 -10.84 12.08 -4.50
N LEU A 22 -11.21 12.75 -5.60
CA LEU A 22 -10.27 13.39 -6.52
C LEU A 22 -9.47 14.51 -5.85
N ALA A 23 -10.12 15.38 -5.09
CA ALA A 23 -9.44 16.46 -4.36
C ALA A 23 -8.41 15.93 -3.36
N VAL A 24 -8.74 14.86 -2.63
CA VAL A 24 -7.83 14.21 -1.69
C VAL A 24 -6.66 13.55 -2.42
N ILE A 25 -6.89 12.87 -3.55
CA ILE A 25 -5.83 12.29 -4.37
C ILE A 25 -4.86 13.37 -4.85
N ILE A 26 -5.37 14.51 -5.35
CA ILE A 26 -4.54 15.65 -5.75
C ILE A 26 -3.72 16.16 -4.54
N GLY A 27 -4.34 16.31 -3.37
CA GLY A 27 -3.67 16.68 -2.13
C GLY A 27 -2.55 15.70 -1.75
N LEU A 28 -2.75 14.39 -1.93
CA LEU A 28 -1.73 13.37 -1.71
C LEU A 28 -0.56 13.49 -2.71
N PHE A 29 -0.83 13.82 -3.98
CA PHE A 29 0.22 14.09 -4.96
C PHE A 29 1.04 15.33 -4.58
N VAL A 30 0.40 16.39 -4.13
CA VAL A 30 1.09 17.61 -3.65
C VAL A 30 1.96 17.28 -2.42
N THR A 31 1.43 16.55 -1.44
CA THR A 31 2.22 16.13 -0.27
C THR A 31 3.39 15.20 -0.62
N ALA A 32 3.22 14.30 -1.58
CA ALA A 32 4.29 13.45 -2.09
C ALA A 32 5.37 14.26 -2.83
N CYS A 33 4.96 15.31 -3.55
CA CYS A 33 5.88 16.24 -4.20
C CYS A 33 6.72 17.01 -3.17
N LEU A 34 6.08 17.57 -2.14
CA LEU A 34 6.75 18.27 -1.04
C LEU A 34 7.69 17.36 -0.23
N ALA A 35 7.35 16.07 -0.12
CA ALA A 35 8.18 15.07 0.55
C ALA A 35 9.34 14.55 -0.34
N GLY A 36 9.41 14.94 -1.62
CA GLY A 36 10.46 14.50 -2.55
C GLY A 36 10.35 13.04 -3.02
N ILE A 37 9.23 12.38 -2.75
CA ILE A 37 8.98 10.96 -3.08
C ILE A 37 8.02 10.75 -4.26
N LEU A 38 7.81 11.81 -5.06
CA LEU A 38 6.82 11.82 -6.14
C LEU A 38 7.00 10.67 -7.15
N LYS A 39 8.26 10.38 -7.56
CA LYS A 39 8.53 9.32 -8.54
C LYS A 39 8.14 7.93 -8.04
N GLU A 40 8.50 7.62 -6.80
CA GLU A 40 8.16 6.34 -6.18
C GLU A 40 6.67 6.23 -5.89
N PHE A 41 6.07 7.32 -5.42
CA PHE A 41 4.64 7.43 -5.18
C PHE A 41 3.84 7.21 -6.46
N ALA A 42 4.18 7.91 -7.53
CA ALA A 42 3.54 7.76 -8.84
C ALA A 42 3.70 6.33 -9.38
N LYS A 43 4.90 5.74 -9.28
CA LYS A 43 5.14 4.36 -9.73
C LYS A 43 4.20 3.36 -9.04
N ILE A 44 3.98 3.50 -7.74
CA ILE A 44 3.08 2.60 -6.99
C ILE A 44 1.62 2.92 -7.31
N MET A 45 1.24 4.19 -7.36
CA MET A 45 -0.11 4.62 -7.69
C MET A 45 -0.53 4.12 -9.07
N PHE A 46 0.33 4.27 -10.09
CA PHE A 46 0.03 3.78 -11.44
C PHE A 46 0.21 2.27 -11.56
N GLY A 47 1.27 1.69 -10.97
CA GLY A 47 1.54 0.26 -11.06
C GLY A 47 0.48 -0.62 -10.39
N PHE A 48 -0.06 -0.20 -9.27
CA PHE A 48 -1.12 -0.90 -8.56
C PHE A 48 -2.51 -0.35 -8.89
N GLY A 49 -2.61 0.98 -9.00
CA GLY A 49 -3.88 1.66 -9.23
C GLY A 49 -4.50 1.34 -10.59
N VAL A 50 -3.72 1.32 -11.67
CA VAL A 50 -4.24 1.05 -13.02
C VAL A 50 -4.85 -0.35 -13.15
N PRO A 51 -4.16 -1.46 -12.77
CA PRO A 51 -4.75 -2.78 -12.84
C PRO A 51 -6.02 -2.93 -12.01
N VAL A 52 -6.01 -2.38 -10.79
CA VAL A 52 -7.17 -2.42 -9.89
C VAL A 52 -8.32 -1.59 -10.44
N THR A 53 -8.04 -0.43 -11.04
CA THR A 53 -9.04 0.42 -11.69
C THR A 53 -9.71 -0.31 -12.83
N VAL A 54 -8.93 -0.91 -13.73
CA VAL A 54 -9.45 -1.66 -14.87
C VAL A 54 -10.31 -2.84 -14.40
N MET A 55 -9.83 -3.59 -13.42
CA MET A 55 -10.55 -4.73 -12.86
C MET A 55 -11.88 -4.30 -12.21
N LEU A 56 -11.88 -3.25 -11.40
CA LEU A 56 -13.07 -2.77 -10.73
C LEU A 56 -14.09 -2.15 -11.71
N LEU A 57 -13.61 -1.41 -12.72
CA LEU A 57 -14.49 -0.89 -13.77
C LEU A 57 -15.15 -2.03 -14.54
N PHE A 58 -14.41 -3.09 -14.84
CA PHE A 58 -14.96 -4.26 -15.53
C PHE A 58 -15.99 -4.98 -14.66
N ILE A 59 -15.66 -5.29 -13.40
CA ILE A 59 -16.56 -6.04 -12.51
C ILE A 59 -17.80 -5.21 -12.17
N GLN A 60 -17.63 -3.99 -11.69
CA GLN A 60 -18.75 -3.17 -11.26
C GLN A 60 -19.51 -2.53 -12.42
N GLY A 61 -18.82 -2.16 -13.50
CA GLY A 61 -19.48 -1.61 -14.68
C GLY A 61 -20.39 -2.62 -15.36
N CYS A 62 -19.95 -3.89 -15.45
CA CYS A 62 -20.69 -4.94 -16.17
C CYS A 62 -21.67 -5.72 -15.28
N TYR A 63 -21.34 -5.93 -14.01
CA TYR A 63 -22.10 -6.87 -13.13
C TYR A 63 -22.80 -6.18 -11.97
N HIS A 64 -22.87 -4.85 -11.95
CA HIS A 64 -23.55 -4.15 -10.86
C HIS A 64 -25.06 -4.40 -10.90
N PRO A 65 -25.70 -4.88 -9.80
CA PRO A 65 -27.12 -5.24 -9.79
C PRO A 65 -28.06 -4.04 -9.99
N GLY A 66 -27.60 -2.82 -9.83
CA GLY A 66 -28.36 -1.57 -9.97
C GLY A 66 -28.19 -0.88 -11.32
N ASN A 67 -27.65 -1.56 -12.35
CA ASN A 67 -27.52 -0.97 -13.67
C ASN A 67 -28.91 -0.84 -14.35
N VAL A 68 -29.43 0.38 -14.38
CA VAL A 68 -30.67 0.74 -15.08
C VAL A 68 -30.36 1.38 -16.43
N THR A 69 -29.33 2.25 -16.47
CA THR A 69 -28.95 3.01 -17.67
C THR A 69 -27.79 2.31 -18.35
N VAL A 70 -28.05 1.60 -19.44
CA VAL A 70 -27.00 0.93 -20.24
C VAL A 70 -26.33 1.95 -21.14
N ILE A 71 -25.01 2.16 -20.96
CA ILE A 71 -24.20 3.02 -21.82
C ILE A 71 -23.68 2.27 -23.04
N ALA A 72 -23.25 1.03 -22.85
CA ALA A 72 -22.72 0.20 -23.91
C ALA A 72 -23.16 -1.26 -23.71
N ASP A 73 -23.66 -1.85 -24.78
CA ASP A 73 -24.00 -3.29 -24.84
C ASP A 73 -22.89 -4.00 -25.61
N LEU A 74 -22.04 -4.75 -24.89
CA LEU A 74 -20.95 -5.52 -25.49
C LEU A 74 -21.38 -6.95 -25.86
N GLY A 75 -22.68 -7.26 -25.80
CA GLY A 75 -23.21 -8.56 -26.13
C GLY A 75 -23.07 -9.60 -25.01
N PHE A 76 -21.94 -9.66 -24.33
CA PHE A 76 -21.71 -10.54 -23.18
C PHE A 76 -21.83 -9.81 -21.82
N ALA A 77 -21.78 -8.47 -21.81
CA ALA A 77 -21.92 -7.66 -20.59
C ALA A 77 -22.50 -6.27 -20.93
N LYS A 78 -23.39 -5.79 -20.06
CA LYS A 78 -24.03 -4.47 -20.21
C LYS A 78 -23.35 -3.49 -19.25
N VAL A 79 -22.67 -2.51 -19.79
CA VAL A 79 -21.99 -1.46 -19.00
C VAL A 79 -23.04 -0.42 -18.59
N GLY A 80 -23.31 -0.35 -17.30
CA GLY A 80 -24.25 0.63 -16.73
C GLY A 80 -23.54 1.86 -16.17
N LEU A 81 -24.18 3.01 -16.28
CA LEU A 81 -23.69 4.28 -15.74
C LEU A 81 -23.52 4.19 -14.21
N GLU A 82 -24.49 3.61 -13.56
CA GLU A 82 -24.53 3.45 -12.11
C GLU A 82 -23.36 2.61 -11.61
N GLY A 83 -23.07 1.50 -12.30
CA GLY A 83 -21.94 0.62 -11.99
C GLY A 83 -20.58 1.32 -12.17
N VAL A 84 -20.43 2.12 -13.21
CA VAL A 84 -19.20 2.91 -13.44
C VAL A 84 -19.02 3.96 -12.36
N LEU A 85 -20.05 4.70 -11.98
CA LEU A 85 -19.99 5.70 -10.91
C LEU A 85 -19.67 5.05 -9.56
N TYR A 86 -20.25 3.89 -9.29
CA TYR A 86 -19.96 3.12 -8.08
C TYR A 86 -18.51 2.60 -8.07
N ALA A 87 -18.02 2.12 -9.21
CA ALA A 87 -16.62 1.71 -9.37
C ALA A 87 -15.67 2.88 -9.09
N LEU A 88 -15.91 4.05 -9.67
CA LEU A 88 -15.10 5.25 -9.46
C LEU A 88 -15.03 5.66 -7.98
N LYS A 89 -16.14 5.51 -7.26
CA LYS A 89 -16.19 5.75 -5.82
C LYS A 89 -15.28 4.80 -5.05
N ILE A 90 -15.38 3.50 -5.31
CA ILE A 90 -14.53 2.48 -4.64
C ILE A 90 -13.07 2.70 -4.98
N ILE A 91 -12.75 2.93 -6.26
CA ILE A 91 -11.39 3.20 -6.74
C ILE A 91 -10.79 4.41 -6.03
N SER A 92 -11.53 5.52 -5.96
CA SER A 92 -11.08 6.73 -5.27
C SER A 92 -10.74 6.46 -3.81
N THR A 93 -11.61 5.75 -3.10
CA THR A 93 -11.39 5.38 -1.68
C THR A 93 -10.16 4.50 -1.50
N LEU A 94 -9.98 3.48 -2.36
CA LEU A 94 -8.82 2.59 -2.33
C LEU A 94 -7.52 3.34 -2.61
N LEU A 95 -7.50 4.21 -3.63
CA LEU A 95 -6.32 4.98 -3.99
C LEU A 95 -5.95 6.01 -2.90
N VAL A 96 -6.94 6.65 -2.28
CA VAL A 96 -6.71 7.56 -1.14
C VAL A 96 -6.08 6.79 0.02
N PHE A 97 -6.61 5.63 0.36
CA PHE A 97 -6.10 4.81 1.46
C PHE A 97 -4.68 4.31 1.18
N LEU A 98 -4.45 3.77 -0.02
CA LEU A 98 -3.14 3.31 -0.48
C LEU A 98 -2.11 4.44 -0.45
N GLY A 99 -2.46 5.60 -1.00
CA GLY A 99 -1.57 6.76 -1.07
C GLY A 99 -1.24 7.34 0.29
N ALA A 100 -2.23 7.51 1.15
CA ALA A 100 -2.04 8.02 2.49
C ALA A 100 -1.17 7.07 3.34
N PHE A 101 -1.40 5.77 3.23
CA PHE A 101 -0.62 4.74 3.92
C PHE A 101 0.83 4.69 3.40
N TYR A 102 1.02 4.80 2.09
CA TYR A 102 2.35 4.83 1.50
C TYR A 102 3.17 6.04 1.95
N ILE A 103 2.59 7.24 1.91
CA ILE A 103 3.24 8.46 2.40
C ILE A 103 3.60 8.33 3.88
N MET A 104 2.70 7.79 4.70
CA MET A 104 2.96 7.56 6.11
C MET A 104 4.17 6.65 6.32
N ASN A 105 4.23 5.51 5.61
CA ASN A 105 5.34 4.56 5.71
C ASN A 105 6.67 5.17 5.31
N LYS A 106 6.71 5.94 4.22
CA LYS A 106 7.95 6.58 3.74
C LYS A 106 8.40 7.76 4.60
N THR A 107 7.46 8.49 5.21
CA THR A 107 7.79 9.71 5.99
C THR A 107 7.89 9.46 7.49
N THR A 108 7.58 8.26 7.95
CA THR A 108 7.56 7.96 9.40
C THR A 108 8.55 6.84 9.71
N TYR A 109 9.60 7.18 10.45
CA TYR A 109 10.55 6.19 10.95
C TYR A 109 9.86 5.29 11.98
N PRO A 110 9.93 3.94 11.87
CA PRO A 110 9.23 3.02 12.77
C PRO A 110 9.53 3.26 14.26
N GLY A 111 10.77 3.60 14.61
CA GLY A 111 11.14 3.90 15.99
C GLY A 111 10.42 5.12 16.59
N LYS A 112 10.18 6.17 15.77
CA LYS A 112 9.39 7.33 16.21
C LYS A 112 7.93 6.98 16.40
N LEU A 113 7.41 6.04 15.60
CA LEU A 113 6.05 5.53 15.74
C LEU A 113 5.88 4.80 17.08
N VAL A 114 6.78 3.87 17.40
CA VAL A 114 6.78 3.14 18.68
C VAL A 114 6.91 4.09 19.86
N ALA A 115 7.81 5.08 19.79
CA ALA A 115 7.96 6.08 20.86
C ALA A 115 6.69 6.92 21.06
N ALA A 116 5.98 7.26 19.98
CA ALA A 116 4.71 7.98 20.08
C ALA A 116 3.61 7.10 20.70
N LEU A 117 3.53 5.81 20.33
CA LEU A 117 2.58 4.85 20.93
C LEU A 117 2.85 4.63 22.42
N THR A 118 4.12 4.54 22.83
CA THR A 118 4.49 4.41 24.24
C THR A 118 4.07 5.65 25.04
N LYS A 119 4.19 6.85 24.45
CA LYS A 119 3.68 8.09 25.09
C LYS A 119 2.15 8.13 25.17
N SER A 120 1.46 7.43 24.26
CA SER A 120 -0.01 7.38 24.23
C SER A 120 -0.61 6.27 25.12
N GLY A 121 0.20 5.58 25.93
CA GLY A 121 -0.28 4.59 26.90
C GLY A 121 0.14 3.13 26.61
N LEU A 122 0.96 2.88 25.58
CA LEU A 122 1.52 1.55 25.38
C LEU A 122 2.50 1.23 26.52
N PRO A 123 2.43 0.05 27.15
CA PRO A 123 3.36 -0.35 28.20
C PRO A 123 4.82 -0.25 27.72
N PRO A 124 5.74 0.35 28.54
CA PRO A 124 7.15 0.52 28.12
C PRO A 124 7.84 -0.78 27.72
N LYS A 125 7.48 -1.89 28.35
CA LYS A 125 7.99 -3.24 27.99
C LYS A 125 7.64 -3.64 26.57
N ALA A 126 6.39 -3.41 26.13
CA ALA A 126 5.95 -3.68 24.76
C ALA A 126 6.66 -2.77 23.74
N GLY A 127 6.79 -1.48 24.06
CA GLY A 127 7.54 -0.54 23.21
C GLY A 127 9.00 -0.96 23.03
N TYR A 128 9.66 -1.40 24.09
CA TYR A 128 11.03 -1.90 24.05
C TYR A 128 11.15 -3.16 23.18
N LEU A 129 10.24 -4.13 23.34
CA LEU A 129 10.24 -5.36 22.54
C LEU A 129 10.11 -5.08 21.04
N VAL A 130 9.17 -4.21 20.66
CA VAL A 130 8.98 -3.81 19.26
C VAL A 130 10.23 -3.11 18.72
N LEU A 131 10.82 -2.19 19.51
CA LEU A 131 12.02 -1.47 19.08
C LEU A 131 13.23 -2.40 18.93
N ALA A 132 13.40 -3.34 19.87
CA ALA A 132 14.43 -4.37 19.80
C ALA A 132 14.26 -5.25 18.55
N SER A 133 13.03 -5.69 18.27
CA SER A 133 12.72 -6.49 17.07
C SER A 133 13.04 -5.74 15.78
N LEU A 134 12.68 -4.47 15.70
CA LEU A 134 12.97 -3.62 14.53
C LEU A 134 14.48 -3.41 14.31
N ASN A 135 15.30 -3.46 15.36
CA ASN A 135 16.75 -3.35 15.27
C ASN A 135 17.41 -4.70 14.95
N VAL A 136 16.83 -5.80 15.41
CA VAL A 136 17.38 -7.15 15.17
C VAL A 136 17.30 -7.55 13.70
N VAL A 137 16.18 -7.23 13.01
CA VAL A 137 15.99 -7.59 11.59
C VAL A 137 17.14 -7.11 10.68
N PRO A 138 17.53 -5.81 10.67
CA PRO A 138 18.66 -5.36 9.84
C PRO A 138 20.00 -6.00 10.26
N GLN A 139 20.20 -6.27 11.55
CA GLN A 139 21.41 -6.95 12.03
C GLN A 139 21.47 -8.39 11.54
N MET A 140 20.35 -9.12 11.59
CA MET A 140 20.25 -10.48 11.04
C MET A 140 20.55 -10.49 9.54
N GLN A 141 19.98 -9.57 8.78
CA GLN A 141 20.25 -9.47 7.34
C GLN A 141 21.75 -9.27 7.04
N ARG A 142 22.42 -8.40 7.78
CA ARG A 142 23.88 -8.20 7.64
C ARG A 142 24.67 -9.45 8.00
N ARG A 143 24.31 -10.13 9.09
CA ARG A 143 24.98 -11.39 9.52
C ARG A 143 24.76 -12.49 8.50
N MET A 144 23.55 -12.61 7.95
CA MET A 144 23.26 -13.58 6.89
C MET A 144 24.11 -13.32 5.63
N ALA A 145 24.30 -12.07 5.23
CA ALA A 145 25.15 -11.73 4.11
C ALA A 145 26.60 -12.17 4.34
N VAL A 146 27.14 -11.88 5.52
CA VAL A 146 28.52 -12.29 5.90
C VAL A 146 28.67 -13.82 5.93
N ILE A 147 27.67 -14.54 6.46
CA ILE A 147 27.66 -16.00 6.47
C ILE A 147 27.62 -16.53 5.03
N GLN A 148 26.82 -15.92 4.17
CA GLN A 148 26.71 -16.29 2.77
C GLN A 148 28.04 -16.10 2.03
N GLU A 149 28.69 -14.95 2.19
CA GLU A 149 30.01 -14.69 1.65
C GLU A 149 31.08 -15.68 2.13
N ALA A 150 31.05 -16.01 3.42
CA ALA A 150 31.96 -17.00 4.00
C ALA A 150 31.72 -18.42 3.46
N GLN A 151 30.50 -18.79 3.18
CA GLN A 151 30.15 -20.07 2.56
C GLN A 151 30.55 -20.15 1.09
N GLU A 152 30.35 -19.06 0.35
CA GLU A 152 30.80 -18.94 -1.04
C GLU A 152 32.35 -19.08 -1.13
N ALA A 153 33.08 -18.45 -0.21
CA ALA A 153 34.53 -18.60 -0.13
C ALA A 153 34.99 -20.03 0.18
N ARG A 154 34.13 -20.84 0.80
CA ARG A 154 34.38 -22.28 1.06
C ARG A 154 33.93 -23.20 -0.09
N GLY A 155 33.48 -22.63 -1.20
CA GLY A 155 33.02 -23.38 -2.38
C GLY A 155 31.59 -23.93 -2.28
N VAL A 156 30.80 -23.44 -1.34
CA VAL A 156 29.38 -23.79 -1.26
C VAL A 156 28.60 -22.92 -2.26
N GLU A 157 27.95 -23.55 -3.25
CA GLU A 157 27.12 -22.85 -4.21
C GLU A 157 25.87 -22.27 -3.53
N THR A 158 25.86 -20.98 -3.21
CA THR A 158 24.72 -20.26 -2.63
C THR A 158 23.79 -19.69 -3.71
N GLY A 159 24.17 -19.79 -4.99
CA GLY A 159 23.48 -19.23 -6.16
C GLY A 159 22.47 -20.12 -6.87
N GLY A 160 22.09 -21.30 -6.33
CA GLY A 160 21.18 -22.26 -6.96
C GLY A 160 19.70 -22.04 -6.68
N THR A 161 18.87 -22.99 -7.18
CA THR A 161 17.44 -23.10 -6.90
C THR A 161 17.17 -23.12 -5.39
N ILE A 162 15.96 -22.69 -4.96
CA ILE A 162 15.56 -22.63 -3.53
C ILE A 162 15.86 -23.94 -2.79
N PHE A 163 15.66 -25.09 -3.44
CA PHE A 163 15.99 -26.40 -2.89
C PHE A 163 17.50 -26.62 -2.67
N ALA A 164 18.35 -26.14 -3.57
CA ALA A 164 19.80 -26.22 -3.41
C ALA A 164 20.27 -25.33 -2.25
N ARG A 165 19.69 -24.15 -2.07
CA ARG A 165 19.97 -23.28 -0.94
C ARG A 165 19.60 -23.90 0.40
N VAL A 166 18.40 -24.48 0.51
CA VAL A 166 17.95 -25.13 1.77
C VAL A 166 18.83 -26.33 2.14
N LYS A 167 19.37 -27.06 1.16
CA LYS A 167 20.28 -28.18 1.40
C LYS A 167 21.70 -27.73 1.81
N ALA A 168 22.09 -26.50 1.47
CA ALA A 168 23.41 -25.94 1.78
C ALA A 168 23.47 -25.29 3.18
N TYR A 169 22.32 -25.04 3.81
CA TYR A 169 22.17 -24.53 5.18
C TYR A 169 21.76 -25.66 6.14
#